data_346124a66d8a53e94746685e66ea7cb4
#
_entry.id   346124a66d8a53e94746685e66ea7cb4
#
_cell.length_a   1.000
_cell.length_b   1.000
_cell.length_c   1.000
_cell.angle_alpha   90.00
_cell.angle_beta   90.00
_cell.angle_gamma   90.00
#
_symmetry.space_group_name_H-M   'P 1'
#
loop_
_entity.id
_entity.type
_entity.pdbx_description
1 polymer ?
#
loop_
_entity_poly.entity_id
_entity_poly.type
_entity_poly.pdbx_seq_one_letter_code
_entity_poly.pdbx_strand_id
1 'polypeptide(L)'
;MSNWWDRNVVPRLIGCACTQPAVMHDRGKVVPFASGDVLELGCGAPNLDYYDQNNVRSLSGVDPSAELLARAKLALESKGMTANFIPGIAEALPFANNSFDCVVTTFTLCSVQDPHAALSEAKRVLKPGGRLLFVEHGRAPDTGAAAWQRRLEPVWKRIAGGCHLTRPVTQAISAAGFVCNAPQGHYMKRTPKWLGWVEWGDARLAD
;
A
#
# COMPACT_ATOMS: atom_id res chain seq x y z
N MET A 1 21.35 8.89 4.54
CA MET A 1 21.78 9.59 3.29
C MET A 1 21.24 8.75 2.13
N SER A 2 20.19 9.21 1.43
CA SER A 2 19.64 8.49 0.27
C SER A 2 20.68 8.51 -0.85
N ASN A 3 21.07 7.33 -1.31
CA ASN A 3 22.04 7.13 -2.38
C ASN A 3 21.43 7.68 -3.71
N TRP A 4 22.28 8.06 -4.69
CA TRP A 4 21.84 8.46 -6.04
C TRP A 4 20.91 7.41 -6.67
N TRP A 5 21.17 6.13 -6.42
CA TRP A 5 20.34 5.00 -6.84
C TRP A 5 18.91 5.10 -6.31
N ASP A 6 18.73 5.38 -5.01
CA ASP A 6 17.44 5.49 -4.36
C ASP A 6 16.59 6.64 -4.90
N ARG A 7 17.25 7.70 -5.37
CA ARG A 7 16.56 8.89 -5.90
C ARG A 7 16.22 8.78 -7.39
N ASN A 8 17.04 8.10 -8.20
CA ASN A 8 16.92 8.19 -9.66
C ASN A 8 16.53 6.87 -10.33
N VAL A 9 16.83 5.72 -9.73
CA VAL A 9 16.58 4.40 -10.32
C VAL A 9 15.41 3.69 -9.65
N VAL A 10 15.42 3.62 -8.33
CA VAL A 10 14.39 2.90 -7.56
C VAL A 10 12.97 3.39 -7.88
N PRO A 11 12.64 4.70 -7.93
CA PRO A 11 11.28 5.15 -8.25
C PRO A 11 10.81 4.74 -9.65
N ARG A 12 11.73 4.67 -10.62
CA ARG A 12 11.41 4.21 -11.98
C ARG A 12 11.15 2.71 -12.02
N LEU A 13 11.96 1.92 -11.32
CA LEU A 13 11.77 0.47 -11.22
C LEU A 13 10.46 0.14 -10.50
N ILE A 14 10.18 0.81 -9.38
CA ILE A 14 8.92 0.67 -8.64
C ILE A 14 7.75 1.07 -9.53
N GLY A 15 7.83 2.22 -10.21
CA GLY A 15 6.78 2.67 -11.12
C GLY A 15 6.46 1.64 -12.21
N CYS A 16 7.49 1.01 -12.78
CA CYS A 16 7.31 -0.06 -13.77
C CYS A 16 6.72 -1.35 -13.13
N ALA A 17 7.24 -1.76 -11.97
CA ALA A 17 6.76 -2.96 -11.27
C ALA A 17 5.31 -2.81 -10.81
N CYS A 18 4.95 -1.65 -10.26
CA CYS A 18 3.62 -1.37 -9.74
C CYS A 18 2.54 -1.19 -10.81
N THR A 19 2.91 -1.06 -12.09
CA THR A 19 1.99 -0.99 -13.23
C THR A 19 1.88 -2.30 -14.01
N GLN A 20 2.53 -3.38 -13.55
CA GLN A 20 2.38 -4.69 -14.18
C GLN A 20 0.91 -5.17 -14.11
N PRO A 21 0.39 -5.84 -15.17
CA PRO A 21 -1.03 -6.23 -15.23
C PRO A 21 -1.50 -7.05 -14.03
N ALA A 22 -0.66 -7.92 -13.47
CA ALA A 22 -0.99 -8.71 -12.27
C ALA A 22 -1.18 -7.82 -11.03
N VAL A 23 -0.29 -6.84 -10.83
CA VAL A 23 -0.34 -5.88 -9.72
C VAL A 23 -1.56 -4.96 -9.86
N MET A 24 -1.83 -4.47 -11.07
CA MET A 24 -3.01 -3.65 -11.37
C MET A 24 -4.30 -4.42 -11.12
N HIS A 25 -4.37 -5.69 -11.55
CA HIS A 25 -5.51 -6.56 -11.27
C HIS A 25 -5.79 -6.68 -9.76
N ASP A 26 -4.75 -6.81 -8.94
CA ASP A 26 -4.90 -6.95 -7.49
C ASP A 26 -5.35 -5.64 -6.81
N ARG A 27 -4.90 -4.48 -7.30
CA ARG A 27 -5.43 -3.17 -6.87
C ARG A 27 -6.94 -3.06 -7.10
N GLY A 28 -7.43 -3.56 -8.23
CA GLY A 28 -8.85 -3.60 -8.57
C GLY A 28 -9.73 -4.43 -7.62
N LYS A 29 -9.13 -5.24 -6.75
CA LYS A 29 -9.87 -6.02 -5.73
C LYS A 29 -10.23 -5.22 -4.48
N VAL A 30 -9.55 -4.11 -4.22
CA VAL A 30 -9.74 -3.35 -2.97
C VAL A 30 -10.04 -1.87 -3.20
N VAL A 31 -9.34 -1.21 -4.13
CA VAL A 31 -9.45 0.24 -4.32
C VAL A 31 -10.87 0.69 -4.71
N PRO A 32 -11.64 -0.03 -5.57
CA PRO A 32 -13.02 0.37 -5.91
C PRO A 32 -13.98 0.41 -4.73
N PHE A 33 -13.64 -0.22 -3.61
CA PHE A 33 -14.47 -0.21 -2.41
C PHE A 33 -14.17 0.95 -1.47
N ALA A 34 -13.19 1.80 -1.78
CA ALA A 34 -12.89 2.99 -1.00
C ALA A 34 -14.06 3.99 -1.08
N SER A 35 -14.41 4.60 0.05
CA SER A 35 -15.54 5.52 0.13
C SER A 35 -15.38 6.57 1.23
N GLY A 36 -16.08 7.70 1.09
CA GLY A 36 -16.04 8.82 2.03
C GLY A 36 -14.74 9.63 1.91
N ASP A 37 -14.19 10.08 3.04
CA ASP A 37 -12.89 10.74 3.09
C ASP A 37 -11.82 9.65 3.11
N VAL A 38 -11.03 9.56 2.04
CA VAL A 38 -10.07 8.48 1.79
C VAL A 38 -8.64 8.99 1.97
N LEU A 39 -7.82 8.23 2.70
CA LEU A 39 -6.37 8.40 2.78
C LEU A 39 -5.66 7.23 2.10
N GLU A 40 -4.77 7.52 1.17
CA GLU A 40 -3.88 6.53 0.54
C GLU A 40 -2.48 6.60 1.14
N LEU A 41 -1.98 5.48 1.65
CA LEU A 41 -0.60 5.32 2.12
C LEU A 41 0.27 4.82 0.97
N GLY A 42 1.39 5.53 0.68
CA GLY A 42 2.20 5.25 -0.49
C GLY A 42 1.46 5.63 -1.77
N CYS A 43 0.97 6.87 -1.82
CA CYS A 43 0.09 7.31 -2.89
C CYS A 43 0.82 7.43 -4.24
N GLY A 44 0.11 7.01 -5.28
CA GLY A 44 0.66 7.03 -6.63
C GLY A 44 -0.40 6.95 -7.72
N ALA A 45 0.02 7.25 -8.95
CA ALA A 45 -0.85 7.22 -10.12
C ALA A 45 -1.64 5.90 -10.33
N PRO A 46 -1.09 4.69 -10.01
CA PRO A 46 -1.76 3.44 -10.35
C PRO A 46 -3.13 3.22 -9.71
N ASN A 47 -3.40 3.78 -8.52
CA ASN A 47 -4.70 3.59 -7.86
C ASN A 47 -5.79 4.50 -8.41
N LEU A 48 -5.44 5.60 -9.08
CA LEU A 48 -6.39 6.60 -9.57
C LEU A 48 -7.39 6.05 -10.59
N ASP A 49 -7.05 4.95 -11.27
CA ASP A 49 -7.94 4.28 -12.23
C ASP A 49 -9.08 3.50 -11.56
N TYR A 50 -8.96 3.24 -10.26
CA TYR A 50 -9.87 2.36 -9.53
C TYR A 50 -10.77 3.09 -8.54
N TYR A 51 -10.48 4.33 -8.18
CA TYR A 51 -11.36 5.10 -7.29
C TYR A 51 -12.67 5.46 -7.99
N ASP A 52 -13.78 5.06 -7.38
CA ASP A 52 -15.12 5.51 -7.80
C ASP A 52 -15.39 6.90 -7.25
N GLN A 53 -15.39 7.90 -8.14
CA GLN A 53 -15.61 9.30 -7.80
C GLN A 53 -17.02 9.59 -7.23
N ASN A 54 -17.98 8.68 -7.41
CA ASN A 54 -19.30 8.82 -6.78
C ASN A 54 -19.28 8.42 -5.30
N ASN A 55 -18.34 7.54 -4.91
CA ASN A 55 -18.20 7.03 -3.55
C ASN A 55 -17.13 7.76 -2.73
N VAL A 56 -16.11 8.32 -3.39
CA VAL A 56 -15.01 9.05 -2.75
C VAL A 56 -15.35 10.53 -2.66
N ARG A 57 -15.57 11.03 -1.45
CA ARG A 57 -15.86 12.46 -1.20
C ARG A 57 -14.60 13.30 -1.28
N SER A 58 -13.51 12.85 -0.67
CA SER A 58 -12.20 13.47 -0.75
C SER A 58 -11.11 12.41 -0.80
N LEU A 59 -10.02 12.70 -1.52
CA LEU A 59 -8.84 11.84 -1.60
C LEU A 59 -7.63 12.59 -1.09
N SER A 60 -6.97 12.03 -0.08
CA SER A 60 -5.67 12.48 0.41
C SER A 60 -4.65 11.35 0.30
N GLY A 61 -3.37 11.67 0.25
CA GLY A 61 -2.35 10.64 0.24
C GLY A 61 -0.98 11.16 0.67
N VAL A 62 -0.15 10.23 1.15
CA VAL A 62 1.23 10.50 1.53
C VAL A 62 2.18 9.57 0.80
N ASP A 63 3.32 10.11 0.37
CA ASP A 63 4.43 9.33 -0.16
C ASP A 63 5.75 10.09 0.12
N PRO A 64 6.84 9.40 0.50
CA PRO A 64 8.14 10.05 0.71
C PRO A 64 8.83 10.44 -0.60
N SER A 65 8.40 9.92 -1.75
CA SER A 65 9.00 10.17 -3.05
C SER A 65 8.36 11.37 -3.76
N ALA A 66 9.11 12.46 -3.84
CA ALA A 66 8.68 13.63 -4.62
C ALA A 66 8.40 13.30 -6.10
N GLU A 67 9.13 12.32 -6.67
CA GLU A 67 8.91 11.89 -8.05
C GLU A 67 7.57 11.16 -8.22
N LEU A 68 7.22 10.25 -7.30
CA LEU A 68 5.93 9.56 -7.34
C LEU A 68 4.77 10.52 -7.12
N LEU A 69 4.91 11.47 -6.19
CA LEU A 69 3.92 12.53 -5.98
C LEU A 69 3.74 13.42 -7.23
N ALA A 70 4.82 13.79 -7.91
CA ALA A 70 4.72 14.57 -9.14
C ALA A 70 3.98 13.81 -10.24
N ARG A 71 4.27 12.51 -10.41
CA ARG A 71 3.56 11.63 -11.36
C ARG A 71 2.08 11.50 -11.01
N ALA A 72 1.77 11.33 -9.73
CA ALA A 72 0.40 11.24 -9.25
C ALA A 72 -0.39 12.53 -9.53
N LYS A 73 0.21 13.70 -9.32
CA LYS A 73 -0.41 15.01 -9.64
C LYS A 73 -0.71 15.14 -11.13
N LEU A 74 0.22 14.81 -12.01
CA LEU A 74 -0.02 14.80 -13.46
C LEU A 74 -1.15 13.84 -13.86
N ALA A 75 -1.21 12.68 -13.23
CA ALA A 75 -2.29 11.73 -13.50
C ALA A 75 -3.66 12.24 -13.01
N LEU A 76 -3.72 12.92 -11.86
CA LEU A 76 -4.94 13.59 -11.38
C LEU A 76 -5.44 14.63 -12.37
N GLU A 77 -4.56 15.51 -12.83
CA GLU A 77 -4.89 16.55 -13.82
C GLU A 77 -5.46 15.96 -15.10
N SER A 78 -4.81 14.90 -15.63
CA SER A 78 -5.27 14.21 -16.84
C SER A 78 -6.65 13.55 -16.71
N LYS A 79 -7.07 13.24 -15.48
CA LYS A 79 -8.36 12.59 -15.17
C LYS A 79 -9.42 13.58 -14.68
N GLY A 80 -9.09 14.86 -14.55
CA GLY A 80 -9.98 15.86 -13.95
C GLY A 80 -10.30 15.55 -12.47
N MET A 81 -9.44 14.81 -11.77
CA MET A 81 -9.59 14.49 -10.36
C MET A 81 -8.84 15.48 -9.48
N THR A 82 -9.36 15.69 -8.28
CA THR A 82 -8.67 16.46 -7.24
C THR A 82 -8.29 15.57 -6.08
N ALA A 83 -7.07 15.74 -5.58
CA ALA A 83 -6.59 15.07 -4.37
C ALA A 83 -5.55 15.92 -3.65
N ASN A 84 -5.44 15.74 -2.33
CA ASN A 84 -4.41 16.36 -1.50
C ASN A 84 -3.25 15.37 -1.29
N PHE A 85 -2.31 15.32 -2.22
CA PHE A 85 -1.12 14.47 -2.11
C PHE A 85 0.06 15.27 -1.59
N ILE A 86 0.59 14.84 -0.45
CA ILE A 86 1.64 15.54 0.30
C ILE A 86 2.85 14.65 0.60
N PRO A 87 4.04 15.24 0.71
CA PRO A 87 5.21 14.51 1.17
C PRO A 87 5.02 14.04 2.62
N GLY A 88 5.34 12.78 2.89
CA GLY A 88 5.22 12.22 4.23
C GLY A 88 5.51 10.72 4.26
N ILE A 89 5.56 10.17 5.45
CA ILE A 89 5.73 8.73 5.69
C ILE A 89 4.50 8.19 6.43
N ALA A 90 4.20 6.92 6.20
CA ALA A 90 3.03 6.28 6.80
C ALA A 90 3.15 6.15 8.33
N GLU A 91 4.38 6.15 8.85
CA GLU A 91 4.70 6.05 10.27
C GLU A 91 4.48 7.36 11.08
N ALA A 92 4.25 8.49 10.38
CA ALA A 92 4.00 9.80 11.01
C ALA A 92 3.10 10.63 10.08
N LEU A 93 1.81 10.40 10.15
CA LEU A 93 0.83 11.03 9.26
C LEU A 93 0.50 12.46 9.71
N PRO A 94 0.61 13.47 8.83
CA PRO A 94 0.34 14.86 9.17
C PRO A 94 -1.17 15.20 9.10
N PHE A 95 -2.00 14.31 9.64
CA PHE A 95 -3.45 14.45 9.69
C PHE A 95 -3.95 14.34 11.12
N ALA A 96 -5.08 14.97 11.40
CA ALA A 96 -5.73 14.89 12.71
C ALA A 96 -6.31 13.49 12.97
N ASN A 97 -6.58 13.18 14.23
CA ASN A 97 -7.28 11.96 14.62
C ASN A 97 -8.70 11.94 13.99
N ASN A 98 -9.20 10.75 13.69
CA ASN A 98 -10.59 10.56 13.23
C ASN A 98 -10.94 11.41 11.99
N SER A 99 -10.04 11.54 11.03
CA SER A 99 -10.20 12.37 9.83
C SER A 99 -10.74 11.61 8.63
N PHE A 100 -10.53 10.29 8.56
CA PHE A 100 -10.82 9.51 7.36
C PHE A 100 -11.83 8.38 7.62
N ASP A 101 -12.69 8.17 6.63
CA ASP A 101 -13.65 7.05 6.63
C ASP A 101 -12.97 5.76 6.14
N CYS A 102 -11.93 5.90 5.30
CA CYS A 102 -11.21 4.79 4.72
C CYS A 102 -9.70 5.10 4.59
N VAL A 103 -8.86 4.17 4.99
CA VAL A 103 -7.43 4.16 4.67
C VAL A 103 -7.18 3.06 3.64
N VAL A 104 -6.44 3.38 2.57
CA VAL A 104 -6.05 2.45 1.51
C VAL A 104 -4.54 2.27 1.53
N THR A 105 -4.08 1.02 1.50
CA THR A 105 -2.66 0.70 1.35
C THR A 105 -2.48 -0.39 0.29
N THR A 106 -1.66 -0.09 -0.70
CA THR A 106 -1.42 -1.00 -1.82
C THR A 106 0.06 -1.10 -2.12
N PHE A 107 0.65 -2.25 -1.80
CA PHE A 107 2.10 -2.52 -1.97
C PHE A 107 2.99 -1.50 -1.25
N THR A 108 2.54 -1.03 -0.07
CA THR A 108 3.19 -0.01 0.75
C THR A 108 3.65 -0.57 2.10
N LEU A 109 2.78 -1.31 2.83
CA LEU A 109 3.13 -1.89 4.13
C LEU A 109 4.31 -2.87 4.03
N CYS A 110 4.51 -3.50 2.88
CA CYS A 110 5.69 -4.33 2.64
C CYS A 110 6.99 -3.52 2.60
N SER A 111 6.94 -2.20 2.37
CA SER A 111 8.11 -1.33 2.14
C SER A 111 8.36 -0.30 3.23
N VAL A 112 7.38 0.03 4.08
CA VAL A 112 7.56 0.96 5.23
C VAL A 112 8.64 0.46 6.19
N GLN A 113 9.29 1.34 6.92
CA GLN A 113 10.34 0.95 7.87
C GLN A 113 9.74 0.21 9.06
N ASP A 114 8.68 0.77 9.64
CA ASP A 114 7.96 0.20 10.79
C ASP A 114 6.47 0.01 10.47
N PRO A 115 6.02 -1.20 10.12
CA PRO A 115 4.61 -1.46 9.85
C PRO A 115 3.71 -1.29 11.07
N HIS A 116 4.24 -1.45 12.30
CA HIS A 116 3.45 -1.21 13.51
C HIS A 116 3.17 0.27 13.70
N ALA A 117 4.15 1.14 13.52
CA ALA A 117 3.97 2.58 13.56
C ALA A 117 3.00 3.05 12.46
N ALA A 118 3.15 2.55 11.22
CA ALA A 118 2.27 2.87 10.11
C ALA A 118 0.82 2.45 10.38
N LEU A 119 0.59 1.25 10.91
CA LEU A 119 -0.75 0.77 11.26
C LEU A 119 -1.34 1.49 12.47
N SER A 120 -0.51 1.89 13.44
CA SER A 120 -0.94 2.74 14.57
C SER A 120 -1.42 4.11 14.09
N GLU A 121 -0.70 4.72 13.15
CA GLU A 121 -1.11 5.98 12.53
C GLU A 121 -2.38 5.81 11.68
N ALA A 122 -2.48 4.74 10.88
CA ALA A 122 -3.70 4.42 10.15
C ALA A 122 -4.91 4.30 11.10
N LYS A 123 -4.73 3.62 12.24
CA LYS A 123 -5.74 3.52 13.29
C LYS A 123 -6.10 4.89 13.87
N ARG A 124 -5.12 5.73 14.16
CA ARG A 124 -5.33 7.06 14.74
C ARG A 124 -6.14 7.99 13.85
N VAL A 125 -5.88 7.95 12.55
CA VAL A 125 -6.56 8.85 11.60
C VAL A 125 -7.90 8.33 11.12
N LEU A 126 -8.20 7.04 11.29
CA LEU A 126 -9.52 6.48 10.99
C LEU A 126 -10.57 6.96 11.98
N LYS A 127 -11.74 7.32 11.46
CA LYS A 127 -12.95 7.58 12.25
C LYS A 127 -13.45 6.30 12.91
N PRO A 128 -14.22 6.39 14.01
CA PRO A 128 -14.98 5.25 14.52
C PRO A 128 -15.81 4.60 13.39
N GLY A 129 -15.71 3.27 13.26
CA GLY A 129 -16.36 2.53 12.17
C GLY A 129 -15.67 2.63 10.80
N GLY A 130 -14.57 3.38 10.70
CA GLY A 130 -13.74 3.45 9.50
C GLY A 130 -13.05 2.14 9.19
N ARG A 131 -12.51 2.01 7.97
CA ARG A 131 -11.91 0.75 7.49
C ARG A 131 -10.56 0.94 6.83
N LEU A 132 -9.75 -0.11 6.90
CA LEU A 132 -8.49 -0.26 6.19
C LEU A 132 -8.66 -1.24 5.02
N LEU A 133 -8.49 -0.78 3.80
CA LEU A 133 -8.42 -1.61 2.59
C LEU A 133 -6.96 -1.85 2.25
N PHE A 134 -6.58 -3.11 2.06
CA PHE A 134 -5.18 -3.44 1.79
C PHE A 134 -5.00 -4.47 0.69
N VAL A 135 -3.96 -4.32 -0.09
CA VAL A 135 -3.38 -5.34 -0.96
C VAL A 135 -1.86 -5.22 -0.94
N GLU A 136 -1.18 -6.27 -0.47
CA GLU A 136 0.24 -6.19 -0.14
C GLU A 136 1.00 -7.46 -0.50
N HIS A 137 2.27 -7.33 -0.87
CA HIS A 137 3.18 -8.47 -0.83
C HIS A 137 3.32 -8.98 0.61
N GLY A 138 3.31 -10.29 0.76
CA GLY A 138 3.42 -10.91 2.06
C GLY A 138 4.24 -12.19 2.06
N ARG A 139 4.38 -12.76 3.27
CA ARG A 139 5.06 -14.03 3.45
C ARG A 139 4.23 -15.17 2.86
N ALA A 140 4.80 -15.88 1.88
CA ALA A 140 4.17 -17.01 1.24
C ALA A 140 3.81 -18.12 2.27
N PRO A 141 2.65 -18.77 2.13
CA PRO A 141 2.25 -19.89 3.01
C PRO A 141 3.06 -21.15 2.74
N ASP A 142 3.54 -21.36 1.51
CA ASP A 142 4.39 -22.50 1.16
C ASP A 142 5.78 -22.39 1.79
N THR A 143 6.20 -23.42 2.52
CA THR A 143 7.50 -23.43 3.20
C THR A 143 8.68 -23.26 2.24
N GLY A 144 8.60 -23.84 1.03
CA GLY A 144 9.62 -23.70 0.00
C GLY A 144 9.70 -22.27 -0.54
N ALA A 145 8.56 -21.64 -0.86
CA ALA A 145 8.52 -20.24 -1.30
C ALA A 145 9.02 -19.32 -0.19
N ALA A 146 8.57 -19.51 1.06
CA ALA A 146 9.01 -18.73 2.22
C ALA A 146 10.53 -18.87 2.49
N ALA A 147 11.10 -20.04 2.24
CA ALA A 147 12.55 -20.25 2.37
C ALA A 147 13.34 -19.42 1.31
N TRP A 148 12.83 -19.38 0.07
CA TRP A 148 13.40 -18.55 -0.97
C TRP A 148 13.21 -17.05 -0.68
N GLN A 149 12.06 -16.63 -0.16
CA GLN A 149 11.83 -15.25 0.28
C GLN A 149 12.90 -14.81 1.28
N ARG A 150 13.12 -15.57 2.36
CA ARG A 150 14.17 -15.26 3.37
C ARG A 150 15.57 -15.14 2.76
N ARG A 151 15.88 -15.97 1.77
CA ARG A 151 17.19 -15.99 1.12
C ARG A 151 17.41 -14.79 0.20
N LEU A 152 16.36 -14.36 -0.52
CA LEU A 152 16.44 -13.32 -1.52
C LEU A 152 16.15 -11.92 -0.97
N GLU A 153 15.42 -11.81 0.13
CA GLU A 153 15.02 -10.53 0.72
C GLU A 153 16.17 -9.54 0.98
N PRO A 154 17.37 -9.95 1.47
CA PRO A 154 18.46 -8.99 1.70
C PRO A 154 18.91 -8.26 0.43
N VAL A 155 18.82 -8.91 -0.73
CA VAL A 155 19.13 -8.31 -2.04
C VAL A 155 17.90 -7.59 -2.57
N TRP A 156 16.72 -8.22 -2.48
CA TRP A 156 15.47 -7.70 -3.00
C TRP A 156 15.13 -6.32 -2.44
N LYS A 157 15.17 -6.13 -1.13
CA LYS A 157 14.83 -4.86 -0.50
C LYS A 157 15.74 -3.69 -0.92
N ARG A 158 16.99 -3.97 -1.38
CA ARG A 158 17.90 -2.93 -1.88
C ARG A 158 17.51 -2.42 -3.26
N ILE A 159 16.91 -3.26 -4.08
CA ILE A 159 16.54 -2.94 -5.47
C ILE A 159 15.05 -2.60 -5.62
N ALA A 160 14.21 -3.03 -4.69
CA ALA A 160 12.76 -2.90 -4.73
C ALA A 160 12.21 -1.93 -3.66
N GLY A 161 12.93 -0.82 -3.42
CA GLY A 161 12.44 0.27 -2.58
C GLY A 161 12.10 -0.12 -1.13
N GLY A 162 12.87 -1.03 -0.53
CA GLY A 162 12.63 -1.48 0.84
C GLY A 162 11.60 -2.60 0.98
N CYS A 163 11.03 -3.12 -0.11
CA CYS A 163 10.01 -4.16 -0.04
C CYS A 163 10.53 -5.44 0.65
N HIS A 164 9.86 -5.82 1.73
CA HIS A 164 10.11 -7.05 2.49
C HIS A 164 9.17 -8.16 2.04
N LEU A 165 9.72 -9.24 1.54
CA LEU A 165 8.95 -10.40 1.05
C LEU A 165 8.44 -11.30 2.19
N THR A 166 9.03 -11.20 3.38
CA THR A 166 8.75 -12.10 4.50
C THR A 166 7.77 -11.52 5.52
N ARG A 167 7.22 -10.33 5.30
CA ARG A 167 6.26 -9.70 6.22
C ARG A 167 4.94 -10.45 6.25
N PRO A 168 4.45 -10.86 7.43
CA PRO A 168 3.13 -11.45 7.60
C PRO A 168 2.09 -10.33 7.70
N VAL A 169 1.68 -9.74 6.57
CA VAL A 169 0.92 -8.48 6.54
C VAL A 169 -0.42 -8.61 7.27
N THR A 170 -1.21 -9.63 6.97
CA THR A 170 -2.50 -9.84 7.67
C THR A 170 -2.32 -10.00 9.17
N GLN A 171 -1.26 -10.68 9.61
CA GLN A 171 -0.97 -10.83 11.04
C GLN A 171 -0.57 -9.50 11.68
N ALA A 172 0.21 -8.66 10.97
CA ALA A 172 0.58 -7.32 11.44
C ALA A 172 -0.65 -6.42 11.58
N ILE A 173 -1.58 -6.45 10.62
CA ILE A 173 -2.85 -5.72 10.66
C ILE A 173 -3.68 -6.17 11.87
N SER A 174 -3.82 -7.49 12.09
CA SER A 174 -4.55 -8.01 13.25
C SER A 174 -3.88 -7.64 14.58
N ALA A 175 -2.55 -7.69 14.66
CA ALA A 175 -1.80 -7.30 15.86
C ALA A 175 -1.92 -5.80 16.19
N ALA A 176 -2.20 -4.94 15.20
CA ALA A 176 -2.48 -3.52 15.39
C ALA A 176 -3.91 -3.24 15.90
N GLY A 177 -4.73 -4.28 16.10
CA GLY A 177 -6.09 -4.18 16.63
C GLY A 177 -7.17 -4.03 15.54
N PHE A 178 -6.85 -4.40 14.30
CA PHE A 178 -7.85 -4.50 13.24
C PHE A 178 -8.39 -5.94 13.16
N VAL A 179 -9.68 -6.05 12.89
CA VAL A 179 -10.33 -7.32 12.55
C VAL A 179 -10.44 -7.41 11.03
N CYS A 180 -9.73 -8.36 10.43
CA CYS A 180 -9.80 -8.62 9.01
C CYS A 180 -11.01 -9.51 8.68
N ASN A 181 -11.92 -9.03 7.85
CA ASN A 181 -13.02 -9.83 7.33
C ASN A 181 -12.51 -10.73 6.19
N ALA A 182 -12.37 -12.04 6.49
CA ALA A 182 -11.97 -13.07 5.53
C ALA A 182 -10.78 -12.66 4.62
N PRO A 183 -9.59 -12.44 5.18
CA PRO A 183 -8.43 -12.04 4.38
C PRO A 183 -8.16 -13.09 3.30
N GLN A 184 -7.86 -12.61 2.11
CA GLN A 184 -7.62 -13.43 0.93
C GLN A 184 -6.13 -13.44 0.60
N GLY A 185 -5.67 -14.46 -0.09
CA GLY A 185 -4.30 -14.50 -0.61
C GLY A 185 -4.19 -15.39 -1.84
N HIS A 186 -3.31 -15.03 -2.75
CA HIS A 186 -2.98 -15.85 -3.91
C HIS A 186 -1.58 -15.58 -4.44
N TYR A 187 -1.11 -16.46 -5.31
CA TYR A 187 0.09 -16.19 -6.11
C TYR A 187 -0.28 -15.47 -7.39
N MET A 188 0.35 -14.32 -7.63
CA MET A 188 0.22 -13.60 -8.90
C MET A 188 0.61 -14.48 -10.09
N LYS A 189 -0.20 -14.46 -11.13
CA LYS A 189 0.07 -15.21 -12.37
C LYS A 189 1.37 -14.74 -13.03
N ARG A 190 2.13 -15.68 -13.60
CA ARG A 190 3.40 -15.42 -14.31
C ARG A 190 4.49 -14.78 -13.43
N THR A 191 4.39 -14.91 -12.11
CA THR A 191 5.36 -14.40 -11.16
C THR A 191 5.97 -15.59 -10.40
N PRO A 192 7.30 -15.61 -10.16
CA PRO A 192 7.90 -16.65 -9.33
C PRO A 192 7.25 -16.71 -7.95
N LYS A 193 7.02 -17.91 -7.41
CA LYS A 193 6.31 -18.08 -6.13
C LYS A 193 6.92 -17.29 -4.96
N TRP A 194 8.25 -17.16 -4.92
CA TRP A 194 8.92 -16.38 -3.89
C TRP A 194 8.64 -14.86 -3.94
N LEU A 195 8.18 -14.34 -5.10
CA LEU A 195 7.83 -12.93 -5.27
C LEU A 195 6.32 -12.72 -5.33
N GLY A 196 5.56 -13.72 -5.78
CA GLY A 196 4.19 -13.54 -6.23
C GLY A 196 3.11 -13.64 -5.16
N TRP A 197 3.43 -13.92 -3.88
CA TRP A 197 2.40 -14.00 -2.86
C TRP A 197 1.87 -12.63 -2.49
N VAL A 198 0.55 -12.47 -2.58
CA VAL A 198 -0.17 -11.23 -2.26
C VAL A 198 -1.33 -11.56 -1.33
N GLU A 199 -1.50 -10.73 -0.30
CA GLU A 199 -2.62 -10.76 0.63
C GLU A 199 -3.46 -9.49 0.45
N TRP A 200 -4.80 -9.62 0.50
CA TRP A 200 -5.70 -8.46 0.43
C TRP A 200 -6.93 -8.66 1.30
N GLY A 201 -7.57 -7.55 1.64
CA GLY A 201 -8.81 -7.57 2.41
C GLY A 201 -9.31 -6.21 2.85
N ASP A 202 -10.40 -6.27 3.58
CA ASP A 202 -11.02 -5.17 4.32
C ASP A 202 -10.86 -5.47 5.83
N ALA A 203 -10.36 -4.52 6.57
CA ALA A 203 -10.17 -4.63 8.00
C ALA A 203 -10.80 -3.43 8.73
N ARG A 204 -11.42 -3.68 9.87
CA ARG A 204 -12.04 -2.66 10.73
C ARG A 204 -11.41 -2.68 12.10
N LEU A 205 -11.53 -1.55 12.82
CA LEU A 205 -11.12 -1.54 14.22
C LEU A 205 -11.99 -2.52 15.01
N ALA A 206 -11.36 -3.26 15.92
CA ALA A 206 -12.11 -4.00 16.93
C ALA A 206 -12.85 -2.98 17.84
N ASP A 207 -14.11 -3.25 18.11
CA ASP A 207 -14.94 -2.47 19.05
C ASP A 207 -14.35 -2.50 20.48
#